data_012331a5a025018255094c0ae10557a3
#
_entry.id   012331a5a025018255094c0ae10557a3
#
_cell.length_a   1.000
_cell.length_b   1.000
_cell.length_c   1.000
_cell.angle_alpha   90.00
_cell.angle_beta   90.00
_cell.angle_gamma   90.00
#
_symmetry.space_group_name_H-M   'P 1'
#
loop_
_entity.id
_entity.type
_entity.pdbx_description
1 polymer ?
#
loop_
_entity_poly.entity_id
_entity_poly.type
_entity_poly.pdbx_seq_one_letter_code
_entity_poly.pdbx_strand_id
1 'polypeptide(L)'
;MEQIRLGLRNNVDVSIYTKLEYNWEQMHQIRDGLENNLDVLKYAKKEFHSEQMKQVKIGLMKGFDLSSYANNGFVGPQISEIREGIEKNLDISIYAKKEFNWIQMSVIKVGLEANLNVNLYATTKYDYSQMNQIYYGLRDNLDISWYAKPEYTNNQMMEIRIGLKENLDVSKYANPVISSEQMKRIRLELLKESTL
;
A
#
# COMPACT_ATOMS: atom_id res chain seq x y z
N MET A 1 31.50 -0.52 13.35
CA MET A 1 32.86 -1.01 13.00
C MET A 1 32.84 -2.05 11.89
N GLU A 2 31.93 -3.01 11.88
CA GLU A 2 31.86 -4.08 10.87
C GLU A 2 31.65 -3.55 9.43
N GLN A 3 30.69 -2.63 9.22
CA GLN A 3 30.40 -2.06 7.89
C GLN A 3 31.61 -1.33 7.28
N ILE A 4 32.41 -0.67 8.12
CA ILE A 4 33.63 0.03 7.68
C ILE A 4 34.69 -0.99 7.25
N ARG A 5 34.91 -2.04 8.06
CA ARG A 5 35.88 -3.10 7.73
C ARG A 5 35.50 -3.80 6.42
N LEU A 6 34.23 -4.09 6.21
CA LEU A 6 33.73 -4.71 4.98
C LEU A 6 33.93 -3.79 3.77
N GLY A 7 33.63 -2.49 3.91
CA GLY A 7 33.81 -1.51 2.84
C GLY A 7 35.30 -1.36 2.43
N LEU A 8 36.20 -1.28 3.40
CA LEU A 8 37.66 -1.25 3.14
C LEU A 8 38.12 -2.52 2.41
N ARG A 9 37.62 -3.69 2.84
CA ARG A 9 37.92 -4.96 2.18
C ARG A 9 37.42 -5.01 0.73
N ASN A 10 36.27 -4.41 0.46
CA ASN A 10 35.65 -4.38 -0.86
C ASN A 10 36.05 -3.13 -1.68
N ASN A 11 37.06 -2.39 -1.18
CA ASN A 11 37.65 -1.22 -1.84
C ASN A 11 36.64 -0.13 -2.24
N VAL A 12 35.65 0.13 -1.37
CA VAL A 12 34.70 1.25 -1.54
C VAL A 12 35.09 2.44 -0.66
N ASP A 13 34.65 3.65 -1.04
CA ASP A 13 34.90 4.87 -0.27
C ASP A 13 34.10 4.88 1.04
N VAL A 14 34.74 4.44 2.09
CA VAL A 14 34.12 4.39 3.43
C VAL A 14 33.90 5.79 4.04
N SER A 15 34.57 6.85 3.54
CA SER A 15 34.46 8.19 4.08
C SER A 15 33.03 8.73 4.01
N ILE A 16 32.23 8.24 3.09
CA ILE A 16 30.84 8.66 2.89
C ILE A 16 29.95 8.25 4.09
N TYR A 17 30.25 7.11 4.73
CA TYR A 17 29.39 6.57 5.78
C TYR A 17 30.07 6.32 7.13
N THR A 18 31.36 6.67 7.27
CA THR A 18 32.08 6.58 8.56
C THR A 18 31.69 7.68 9.54
N LYS A 19 30.84 8.60 9.14
CA LYS A 19 30.35 9.67 9.99
C LYS A 19 29.52 9.10 11.15
N LEU A 20 29.68 9.66 12.36
CA LEU A 20 28.98 9.24 13.57
C LEU A 20 27.44 9.36 13.51
N GLU A 21 26.94 10.07 12.51
CA GLU A 21 25.51 10.34 12.32
C GLU A 21 24.71 9.18 11.73
N TYR A 22 25.39 8.17 11.15
CA TYR A 22 24.72 7.00 10.58
C TYR A 22 24.73 5.82 11.56
N ASN A 23 23.59 5.16 11.71
CA ASN A 23 23.51 3.90 12.41
C ASN A 23 24.03 2.73 11.52
N TRP A 24 24.16 1.53 12.08
CA TRP A 24 24.74 0.39 11.38
C TRP A 24 23.92 -0.05 10.17
N GLU A 25 22.57 0.06 10.23
CA GLU A 25 21.67 -0.29 9.12
C GLU A 25 21.80 0.70 7.97
N GLN A 26 21.87 2.00 8.28
CA GLN A 26 22.11 3.06 7.30
C GLN A 26 23.46 2.87 6.62
N MET A 27 24.54 2.63 7.41
CA MET A 27 25.89 2.33 6.88
C MET A 27 25.86 1.11 5.95
N HIS A 28 25.10 0.08 6.30
CA HIS A 28 24.93 -1.11 5.46
C HIS A 28 24.30 -0.76 4.11
N GLN A 29 23.21 0.04 4.08
CA GLN A 29 22.58 0.44 2.83
C GLN A 29 23.52 1.27 1.95
N ILE A 30 24.31 2.19 2.56
CA ILE A 30 25.25 3.03 1.82
C ILE A 30 26.40 2.17 1.26
N ARG A 31 27.02 1.31 2.09
CA ARG A 31 28.10 0.41 1.66
C ARG A 31 27.65 -0.48 0.49
N ASP A 32 26.51 -1.13 0.64
CA ASP A 32 25.97 -2.02 -0.40
C ASP A 32 25.67 -1.26 -1.71
N GLY A 33 25.22 -0.02 -1.64
CA GLY A 33 25.07 0.83 -2.81
C GLY A 33 26.39 1.18 -3.49
N LEU A 34 27.45 1.50 -2.71
CA LEU A 34 28.78 1.76 -3.23
C LEU A 34 29.38 0.51 -3.92
N GLU A 35 29.19 -0.66 -3.32
CA GLU A 35 29.61 -1.95 -3.89
C GLU A 35 28.92 -2.26 -5.24
N ASN A 36 27.71 -1.73 -5.44
CA ASN A 36 26.96 -1.82 -6.69
C ASN A 36 27.12 -0.60 -7.61
N ASN A 37 28.12 0.28 -7.35
CA ASN A 37 28.41 1.47 -8.14
C ASN A 37 27.21 2.44 -8.28
N LEU A 38 26.37 2.54 -7.28
CA LEU A 38 25.21 3.43 -7.28
C LEU A 38 25.60 4.84 -6.80
N ASP A 39 24.86 5.85 -7.24
CA ASP A 39 24.92 7.20 -6.69
C ASP A 39 24.27 7.24 -5.30
N VAL A 40 25.05 6.88 -4.28
CA VAL A 40 24.57 6.80 -2.89
C VAL A 40 24.22 8.18 -2.32
N LEU A 41 24.73 9.29 -2.88
CA LEU A 41 24.43 10.63 -2.40
C LEU A 41 22.95 10.98 -2.52
N LYS A 42 22.21 10.29 -3.35
CA LYS A 42 20.76 10.43 -3.47
C LYS A 42 20.01 10.00 -2.21
N TYR A 43 20.60 9.08 -1.40
CA TYR A 43 19.94 8.55 -0.22
C TYR A 43 20.81 8.49 1.05
N ALA A 44 22.10 8.71 0.96
CA ALA A 44 23.01 8.77 2.12
C ALA A 44 22.75 10.05 2.94
N LYS A 45 21.61 10.11 3.60
CA LYS A 45 21.12 11.23 4.42
C LYS A 45 20.75 10.72 5.79
N LYS A 46 21.28 11.35 6.85
CA LYS A 46 21.06 10.91 8.25
C LYS A 46 19.58 10.91 8.66
N GLU A 47 18.78 11.80 8.07
CA GLU A 47 17.35 11.91 8.31
C GLU A 47 16.53 10.78 7.68
N PHE A 48 17.10 10.01 6.77
CA PHE A 48 16.41 8.87 6.16
C PHE A 48 16.56 7.62 7.02
N HIS A 49 15.44 6.97 7.30
CA HIS A 49 15.47 5.63 7.89
C HIS A 49 16.11 4.62 6.93
N SER A 50 16.74 3.59 7.48
CA SER A 50 17.40 2.53 6.70
C SER A 50 16.48 1.91 5.64
N GLU A 51 15.18 1.77 5.93
CA GLU A 51 14.21 1.25 4.97
C GLU A 51 13.94 2.23 3.81
N GLN A 52 13.92 3.55 4.05
CA GLN A 52 13.85 4.54 2.96
C GLN A 52 15.08 4.44 2.07
N MET A 53 16.28 4.40 2.67
CA MET A 53 17.55 4.22 1.94
C MET A 53 17.53 2.94 1.11
N LYS A 54 17.06 1.85 1.68
CA LYS A 54 16.93 0.55 1.01
C LYS A 54 16.02 0.63 -0.22
N GLN A 55 14.85 1.25 -0.10
CA GLN A 55 13.91 1.36 -1.22
C GLN A 55 14.44 2.26 -2.34
N VAL A 56 15.09 3.39 -2.00
CA VAL A 56 15.77 4.23 -3.01
C VAL A 56 16.90 3.46 -3.68
N LYS A 57 17.74 2.75 -2.92
CA LYS A 57 18.82 1.91 -3.45
C LYS A 57 18.29 0.86 -4.43
N ILE A 58 17.23 0.11 -4.05
CA ILE A 58 16.60 -0.90 -4.92
C ILE A 58 16.07 -0.24 -6.20
N GLY A 59 15.45 0.94 -6.08
CA GLY A 59 15.01 1.71 -7.25
C GLY A 59 16.16 2.04 -8.19
N LEU A 60 17.27 2.58 -7.66
CA LEU A 60 18.46 2.91 -8.45
C LEU A 60 19.08 1.68 -9.13
N MET A 61 19.12 0.52 -8.45
CA MET A 61 19.56 -0.75 -9.06
C MET A 61 18.70 -1.16 -10.26
N LYS A 62 17.43 -0.76 -10.28
CA LYS A 62 16.46 -1.04 -11.35
C LYS A 62 16.30 0.12 -12.36
N GLY A 63 17.07 1.20 -12.20
CA GLY A 63 17.04 2.36 -13.08
C GLY A 63 15.98 3.42 -12.71
N PHE A 64 15.37 3.35 -11.53
CA PHE A 64 14.38 4.33 -11.05
C PHE A 64 14.96 5.21 -9.95
N ASP A 65 14.81 6.51 -10.05
CA ASP A 65 15.19 7.44 -8.97
C ASP A 65 13.99 7.75 -8.07
N LEU A 66 13.98 7.13 -6.89
CA LEU A 66 12.94 7.31 -5.88
C LEU A 66 13.33 8.30 -4.76
N SER A 67 14.49 8.98 -4.89
CA SER A 67 15.00 9.88 -3.86
C SER A 67 14.07 11.06 -3.58
N SER A 68 13.32 11.53 -4.58
CA SER A 68 12.33 12.59 -4.43
C SER A 68 11.21 12.21 -3.45
N TYR A 69 10.75 10.96 -3.46
CA TYR A 69 9.74 10.49 -2.51
C TYR A 69 10.29 10.49 -1.08
N ALA A 70 11.49 9.97 -0.87
CA ALA A 70 12.15 9.99 0.43
C ALA A 70 12.34 11.43 0.94
N ASN A 71 12.82 12.34 0.08
CA ASN A 71 13.00 13.77 0.41
C ASN A 71 11.67 14.45 0.77
N ASN A 72 10.56 14.04 0.16
CA ASN A 72 9.22 14.54 0.46
C ASN A 72 8.58 13.86 1.66
N GLY A 73 9.32 12.98 2.38
CA GLY A 73 8.90 12.39 3.65
C GLY A 73 7.96 11.19 3.50
N PHE A 74 7.96 10.51 2.36
CA PHE A 74 7.36 9.18 2.27
C PHE A 74 8.18 8.19 3.09
N VAL A 75 7.52 7.33 3.85
CA VAL A 75 8.19 6.28 4.61
C VAL A 75 8.58 5.08 3.72
N GLY A 76 9.54 4.28 4.17
CA GLY A 76 10.04 3.15 3.38
C GLY A 76 8.96 2.25 2.77
N PRO A 77 7.95 1.78 3.53
CA PRO A 77 6.86 0.98 2.99
C PRO A 77 6.05 1.68 1.88
N GLN A 78 5.80 3.00 1.99
CA GLN A 78 5.13 3.77 0.92
C GLN A 78 6.00 3.82 -0.35
N ILE A 79 7.31 4.04 -0.19
CA ILE A 79 8.26 4.05 -1.33
C ILE A 79 8.32 2.67 -1.98
N SER A 80 8.19 1.57 -1.21
CA SER A 80 8.08 0.22 -1.75
C SER A 80 6.86 0.05 -2.66
N GLU A 81 5.68 0.50 -2.21
CA GLU A 81 4.45 0.43 -3.01
C GLU A 81 4.56 1.25 -4.30
N ILE A 82 5.20 2.43 -4.22
CA ILE A 82 5.46 3.28 -5.40
C ILE A 82 6.42 2.58 -6.36
N ARG A 83 7.54 2.05 -5.86
CA ARG A 83 8.53 1.32 -6.66
C ARG A 83 7.89 0.15 -7.42
N GLU A 84 7.11 -0.67 -6.70
CA GLU A 84 6.43 -1.82 -7.31
C GLU A 84 5.42 -1.40 -8.39
N GLY A 85 4.74 -0.27 -8.20
CA GLY A 85 3.85 0.28 -9.22
C GLY A 85 4.60 0.74 -10.47
N ILE A 86 5.76 1.40 -10.29
CA ILE A 86 6.62 1.79 -11.42
C ILE A 86 7.10 0.53 -12.18
N GLU A 87 7.56 -0.49 -11.45
CA GLU A 87 8.03 -1.76 -12.03
C GLU A 87 6.94 -2.47 -12.85
N LYS A 88 5.68 -2.29 -12.47
CA LYS A 88 4.50 -2.84 -13.17
C LYS A 88 3.89 -1.87 -14.18
N ASN A 89 4.51 -0.72 -14.40
CA ASN A 89 4.04 0.34 -15.31
C ASN A 89 2.60 0.81 -15.00
N LEU A 90 2.26 0.92 -13.70
CA LEU A 90 0.96 1.39 -13.23
C LEU A 90 0.94 2.92 -13.12
N ASP A 91 -0.25 3.53 -13.18
CA ASP A 91 -0.43 4.96 -12.89
C ASP A 91 -0.30 5.22 -11.38
N ILE A 92 0.94 5.42 -10.93
CA ILE A 92 1.24 5.69 -9.52
C ILE A 92 0.70 7.04 -9.04
N SER A 93 0.35 7.97 -9.94
CA SER A 93 -0.15 9.31 -9.57
C SER A 93 -1.45 9.24 -8.75
N ILE A 94 -2.19 8.15 -8.89
CA ILE A 94 -3.45 7.92 -8.20
C ILE A 94 -3.22 7.70 -6.70
N TYR A 95 -2.13 7.01 -6.31
CA TYR A 95 -1.90 6.60 -4.93
C TYR A 95 -0.57 7.07 -4.31
N ALA A 96 0.39 7.56 -5.08
CA ALA A 96 1.65 8.10 -4.56
C ALA A 96 1.42 9.45 -3.85
N LYS A 97 0.60 9.44 -2.82
CA LYS A 97 0.16 10.59 -2.02
C LYS A 97 0.40 10.30 -0.55
N LYS A 98 0.96 11.26 0.19
CA LYS A 98 1.36 11.08 1.59
C LYS A 98 0.21 10.79 2.54
N GLU A 99 -0.99 11.26 2.21
CA GLU A 99 -2.20 11.02 2.97
C GLU A 99 -2.67 9.55 2.98
N PHE A 100 -2.25 8.75 2.01
CA PHE A 100 -2.48 7.31 2.06
C PHE A 100 -1.39 6.62 2.87
N ASN A 101 -1.77 5.78 3.81
CA ASN A 101 -0.81 4.86 4.39
C ASN A 101 -0.41 3.76 3.36
N TRP A 102 0.68 3.05 3.63
CA TRP A 102 1.19 2.05 2.69
C TRP A 102 0.20 0.91 2.40
N ILE A 103 -0.70 0.57 3.37
CA ILE A 103 -1.72 -0.48 3.17
C ILE A 103 -2.80 0.01 2.20
N GLN A 104 -3.25 1.26 2.33
CA GLN A 104 -4.18 1.88 1.38
C GLN A 104 -3.56 1.94 -0.03
N MET A 105 -2.28 2.36 -0.12
CA MET A 105 -1.55 2.35 -1.39
C MET A 105 -1.51 0.94 -2.01
N SER A 106 -1.28 -0.09 -1.19
CA SER A 106 -1.26 -1.48 -1.65
C SER A 106 -2.61 -1.92 -2.21
N VAL A 107 -3.72 -1.60 -1.54
CA VAL A 107 -5.08 -1.93 -2.03
C VAL A 107 -5.38 -1.23 -3.36
N ILE A 108 -5.00 0.04 -3.48
CA ILE A 108 -5.19 0.79 -4.74
C ILE A 108 -4.33 0.19 -5.85
N LYS A 109 -3.05 -0.11 -5.57
CA LYS A 109 -2.13 -0.74 -6.52
C LYS A 109 -2.68 -2.07 -7.05
N VAL A 110 -3.15 -2.95 -6.16
CA VAL A 110 -3.75 -4.25 -6.56
C VAL A 110 -5.01 -4.04 -7.42
N GLY A 111 -5.81 -3.02 -7.15
CA GLY A 111 -6.93 -2.65 -8.00
C GLY A 111 -6.51 -2.21 -9.41
N LEU A 112 -5.44 -1.41 -9.51
CA LEU A 112 -4.86 -1.01 -10.79
C LEU A 112 -4.32 -2.21 -11.57
N GLU A 113 -3.64 -3.14 -10.89
CA GLU A 113 -3.16 -4.40 -11.49
C GLU A 113 -4.32 -5.24 -12.07
N ALA A 114 -5.47 -5.20 -11.42
CA ALA A 114 -6.69 -5.88 -11.87
C ALA A 114 -7.51 -5.06 -12.89
N ASN A 115 -7.01 -3.91 -13.37
CA ASN A 115 -7.69 -2.98 -14.28
C ASN A 115 -9.06 -2.52 -13.76
N LEU A 116 -9.23 -2.39 -12.44
CA LEU A 116 -10.45 -1.89 -11.82
C LEU A 116 -10.48 -0.36 -11.76
N ASN A 117 -11.68 0.23 -11.73
CA ASN A 117 -11.84 1.67 -11.51
C ASN A 117 -11.57 2.04 -10.05
N VAL A 118 -10.30 2.19 -9.71
CA VAL A 118 -9.84 2.50 -8.33
C VAL A 118 -10.28 3.88 -7.86
N ASN A 119 -10.64 4.80 -8.76
CA ASN A 119 -11.10 6.14 -8.38
C ASN A 119 -12.37 6.12 -7.52
N LEU A 120 -13.10 5.02 -7.53
CA LEU A 120 -14.29 4.82 -6.68
C LEU A 120 -13.95 4.66 -5.19
N TYR A 121 -12.69 4.31 -4.86
CA TYR A 121 -12.27 4.12 -3.49
C TYR A 121 -10.87 4.70 -3.13
N ALA A 122 -10.10 5.18 -4.10
CA ALA A 122 -8.80 5.80 -3.87
C ALA A 122 -8.95 7.18 -3.21
N THR A 123 -9.49 7.22 -2.01
CA THR A 123 -9.74 8.42 -1.20
C THR A 123 -9.55 8.12 0.28
N THR A 124 -9.06 9.09 1.04
CA THR A 124 -8.86 8.99 2.50
C THR A 124 -10.15 8.88 3.32
N LYS A 125 -11.32 9.00 2.66
CA LYS A 125 -12.62 8.77 3.31
C LYS A 125 -12.84 7.32 3.74
N TYR A 126 -12.14 6.38 3.09
CA TYR A 126 -12.19 4.96 3.40
C TYR A 126 -10.91 4.53 4.12
N ASP A 127 -11.04 3.72 5.16
CA ASP A 127 -9.90 2.97 5.66
C ASP A 127 -9.54 1.81 4.69
N TYR A 128 -8.38 1.18 4.92
CA TYR A 128 -7.91 0.10 4.03
C TYR A 128 -8.86 -1.12 4.01
N SER A 129 -9.58 -1.38 5.11
CA SER A 129 -10.52 -2.50 5.20
C SER A 129 -11.79 -2.23 4.39
N GLN A 130 -12.28 -0.99 4.43
CA GLN A 130 -13.39 -0.53 3.58
C GLN A 130 -13.00 -0.55 2.10
N MET A 131 -11.80 -0.04 1.76
CA MET A 131 -11.26 -0.12 0.40
C MET A 131 -11.21 -1.56 -0.12
N ASN A 132 -10.82 -2.53 0.71
CA ASN A 132 -10.82 -3.94 0.35
C ASN A 132 -12.22 -4.46 0.03
N GLN A 133 -13.26 -4.06 0.79
CA GLN A 133 -14.62 -4.48 0.46
C GLN A 133 -15.08 -3.94 -0.90
N ILE A 134 -14.73 -2.69 -1.21
CA ILE A 134 -15.06 -2.07 -2.51
C ILE A 134 -14.26 -2.77 -3.63
N TYR A 135 -12.97 -3.01 -3.43
CA TYR A 135 -12.13 -3.77 -4.35
C TYR A 135 -12.73 -5.15 -4.68
N TYR A 136 -13.11 -5.93 -3.66
CA TYR A 136 -13.73 -7.24 -3.88
C TYR A 136 -15.06 -7.15 -4.64
N GLY A 137 -15.87 -6.12 -4.36
CA GLY A 137 -17.12 -5.92 -5.10
C GLY A 137 -16.89 -5.59 -6.57
N LEU A 138 -15.95 -4.70 -6.87
CA LEU A 138 -15.57 -4.37 -8.24
C LEU A 138 -15.00 -5.59 -8.98
N ARG A 139 -14.12 -6.34 -8.33
CA ARG A 139 -13.55 -7.57 -8.90
C ARG A 139 -14.61 -8.62 -9.22
N ASP A 140 -15.59 -8.77 -8.34
CA ASP A 140 -16.70 -9.72 -8.48
C ASP A 140 -17.88 -9.13 -9.33
N ASN A 141 -17.68 -7.93 -9.93
CA ASN A 141 -18.66 -7.19 -10.75
C ASN A 141 -20.02 -6.98 -10.05
N LEU A 142 -19.98 -6.67 -8.75
CA LEU A 142 -21.17 -6.39 -7.94
C LEU A 142 -21.53 -4.90 -7.96
N ASP A 143 -22.80 -4.57 -7.74
CA ASP A 143 -23.25 -3.18 -7.56
C ASP A 143 -22.78 -2.64 -6.20
N ILE A 144 -21.59 -1.99 -6.21
CA ILE A 144 -20.99 -1.40 -5.03
C ILE A 144 -21.74 -0.17 -4.50
N SER A 145 -22.66 0.41 -5.26
CA SER A 145 -23.41 1.60 -4.85
C SER A 145 -24.21 1.40 -3.55
N TRP A 146 -24.53 0.17 -3.24
CA TRP A 146 -25.23 -0.22 -2.01
C TRP A 146 -24.40 0.02 -0.75
N TYR A 147 -23.07 -0.13 -0.82
CA TYR A 147 -22.22 -0.11 0.37
C TYR A 147 -20.93 0.70 0.26
N ALA A 148 -20.53 1.15 -0.93
CA ALA A 148 -19.35 2.01 -1.10
C ALA A 148 -19.62 3.43 -0.56
N LYS A 149 -19.86 3.53 0.73
CA LYS A 149 -20.21 4.75 1.46
C LYS A 149 -19.45 4.76 2.79
N PRO A 150 -18.75 5.85 3.14
CA PRO A 150 -17.89 5.91 4.32
C PRO A 150 -18.61 5.66 5.67
N GLU A 151 -19.92 5.88 5.71
CA GLU A 151 -20.73 5.64 6.91
C GLU A 151 -20.90 4.17 7.28
N TYR A 152 -20.68 3.24 6.35
CA TYR A 152 -20.67 1.81 6.65
C TYR A 152 -19.33 1.39 7.24
N THR A 153 -19.37 0.60 8.29
CA THR A 153 -18.18 -0.10 8.77
C THR A 153 -17.76 -1.19 7.77
N ASN A 154 -16.49 -1.60 7.80
CA ASN A 154 -16.00 -2.71 6.99
C ASN A 154 -16.88 -3.97 7.10
N ASN A 155 -17.34 -4.33 8.32
CA ASN A 155 -18.17 -5.51 8.54
C ASN A 155 -19.56 -5.36 7.92
N GLN A 156 -20.16 -4.17 7.98
CA GLN A 156 -21.42 -3.90 7.30
C GLN A 156 -21.28 -4.00 5.78
N MET A 157 -20.23 -3.38 5.21
CA MET A 157 -19.92 -3.51 3.79
C MET A 157 -19.75 -4.97 3.39
N MET A 158 -19.07 -5.78 4.21
CA MET A 158 -18.88 -7.20 3.98
C MET A 158 -20.21 -7.97 3.89
N GLU A 159 -21.13 -7.74 4.85
CA GLU A 159 -22.42 -8.44 4.84
C GLU A 159 -23.29 -8.05 3.62
N ILE A 160 -23.27 -6.76 3.22
CA ILE A 160 -23.98 -6.31 2.01
C ILE A 160 -23.33 -6.93 0.76
N ARG A 161 -22.01 -6.91 0.65
CA ARG A 161 -21.27 -7.50 -0.48
C ARG A 161 -21.54 -8.99 -0.62
N ILE A 162 -21.57 -9.73 0.50
CA ILE A 162 -21.89 -11.17 0.48
C ILE A 162 -23.33 -11.39 0.00
N GLY A 163 -24.30 -10.61 0.48
CA GLY A 163 -25.69 -10.71 0.03
C GLY A 163 -25.85 -10.44 -1.47
N LEU A 164 -25.15 -9.43 -2.00
CA LEU A 164 -25.12 -9.17 -3.45
C LEU A 164 -24.55 -10.34 -4.23
N LYS A 165 -23.48 -10.98 -3.72
CA LYS A 165 -22.87 -12.16 -4.33
C LYS A 165 -23.78 -13.39 -4.31
N GLU A 166 -24.64 -13.48 -3.30
CA GLU A 166 -25.67 -14.52 -3.14
C GLU A 166 -26.98 -14.16 -3.88
N ASN A 167 -27.01 -13.04 -4.65
CA ASN A 167 -28.18 -12.51 -5.37
C ASN A 167 -29.38 -12.24 -4.46
N LEU A 168 -29.14 -11.85 -3.21
CA LEU A 168 -30.19 -11.49 -2.25
C LEU A 168 -30.61 -10.03 -2.39
N ASP A 169 -31.84 -9.72 -1.97
CA ASP A 169 -32.35 -8.36 -1.88
C ASP A 169 -31.74 -7.63 -0.68
N VAL A 170 -30.58 -6.98 -0.92
CA VAL A 170 -29.84 -6.24 0.12
C VAL A 170 -30.58 -4.97 0.61
N SER A 171 -31.59 -4.50 -0.14
CA SER A 171 -32.37 -3.31 0.26
C SER A 171 -33.06 -3.49 1.63
N LYS A 172 -33.31 -4.72 2.02
CA LYS A 172 -33.94 -5.08 3.29
C LYS A 172 -33.04 -4.81 4.52
N TYR A 173 -31.72 -4.68 4.32
CA TYR A 173 -30.78 -4.49 5.43
C TYR A 173 -29.61 -3.53 5.16
N ALA A 174 -29.40 -3.09 3.94
CA ALA A 174 -28.32 -2.14 3.60
C ALA A 174 -28.63 -0.73 4.16
N ASN A 175 -28.53 -0.61 5.48
CA ASN A 175 -28.75 0.63 6.23
C ASN A 175 -27.65 0.76 7.31
N PRO A 176 -26.85 1.84 7.35
CA PRO A 176 -25.73 2.01 8.30
C PRO A 176 -26.17 2.01 9.78
N VAL A 177 -27.46 2.20 10.07
CA VAL A 177 -28.01 2.11 11.45
C VAL A 177 -28.11 0.65 11.92
N ILE A 178 -28.22 -0.32 11.01
CA ILE A 178 -28.32 -1.75 11.32
C ILE A 178 -26.91 -2.29 11.60
N SER A 179 -26.71 -2.96 12.75
CA SER A 179 -25.40 -3.54 13.06
C SER A 179 -25.02 -4.67 12.09
N SER A 180 -23.71 -4.93 11.91
CA SER A 180 -23.24 -6.00 11.03
C SER A 180 -23.79 -7.37 11.46
N GLU A 181 -23.98 -7.61 12.76
CA GLU A 181 -24.57 -8.85 13.28
C GLU A 181 -26.05 -8.98 12.91
N GLN A 182 -26.80 -7.88 12.94
CA GLN A 182 -28.19 -7.85 12.50
C GLN A 182 -28.29 -8.04 10.98
N MET A 183 -27.43 -7.35 10.21
CA MET A 183 -27.34 -7.56 8.75
C MET A 183 -27.09 -9.01 8.41
N LYS A 184 -26.14 -9.65 9.11
CA LYS A 184 -25.83 -11.07 8.93
C LYS A 184 -27.04 -11.96 9.19
N ARG A 185 -27.81 -11.69 10.26
CA ARG A 185 -29.03 -12.49 10.54
C ARG A 185 -30.04 -12.36 9.42
N ILE A 186 -30.35 -11.11 9.00
CA ILE A 186 -31.31 -10.88 7.90
C ILE A 186 -30.84 -11.57 6.62
N ARG A 187 -29.55 -11.43 6.27
CA ARG A 187 -28.97 -12.08 5.10
C ARG A 187 -29.16 -13.62 5.14
N LEU A 188 -28.90 -14.25 6.29
CA LEU A 188 -29.06 -15.70 6.44
C LEU A 188 -30.52 -16.15 6.39
N GLU A 189 -31.47 -15.33 6.85
CA GLU A 189 -32.92 -15.58 6.71
C GLU A 189 -33.32 -15.53 5.23
N LEU A 190 -32.92 -14.47 4.52
CA LEU A 190 -33.18 -14.32 3.09
C LEU A 190 -32.58 -15.47 2.26
N LEU A 191 -31.39 -15.93 2.62
CA LEU A 191 -30.75 -17.05 1.94
C LEU A 191 -31.55 -18.35 2.11
N LYS A 192 -32.09 -18.61 3.29
CA LYS A 192 -32.96 -19.78 3.52
C LYS A 192 -34.26 -19.69 2.70
N GLU A 193 -34.86 -18.49 2.64
CA GLU A 193 -36.08 -18.27 1.86
C GLU A 193 -35.87 -18.49 0.35
N SER A 194 -34.68 -18.13 -0.16
CA SER A 194 -34.34 -18.27 -1.58
C SER A 194 -34.01 -19.69 -2.02
N THR A 195 -33.85 -20.62 -1.07
CA THR A 195 -33.51 -22.03 -1.32
C THR A 195 -34.72 -22.98 -1.18
N LEU A 196 -35.89 -22.42 -0.83
CA LEU A 196 -37.17 -23.15 -0.75
C LEU A 196 -38.01 -22.93 -2.02
#